data_af83f3322eb385d1f7d0575fa9c5b719
#
_entry.id   af83f3322eb385d1f7d0575fa9c5b719
#
_cell.length_a   1.000
_cell.length_b   1.000
_cell.length_c   1.000
_cell.angle_alpha   90.00
_cell.angle_beta   90.00
_cell.angle_gamma   90.00
#
_symmetry.space_group_name_H-M   'P 1'
#
loop_
_entity.id
_entity.type
_entity.pdbx_description
1 polymer ?
#
loop_
_entity_poly.entity_id
_entity_poly.type
_entity_poly.pdbx_seq_one_letter_code
_entity_poly.pdbx_strand_id
1 'polypeptide(L)'
;MPIIKSAIKRAKQAVKRREKNIGIKKDIKSAVKAFHANPTATTLAAAQSELDTAVKKGLLKKNTVARRKSALSKAAKEAGVKLEAAKKPAAKKPAAKKTPATKPAAKKAPAKKPAAKKPAAKKADK
;
A
#
# COMPACT_ATOMS: atom_id res chain seq x y z
N MET A 1 -12.51 26.47 19.62
CA MET A 1 -12.92 26.64 18.20
C MET A 1 -11.75 27.19 17.39
N PRO A 2 -11.38 26.63 16.26
CA PRO A 2 -10.31 27.20 15.45
C PRO A 2 -10.77 28.50 14.79
N ILE A 3 -10.05 29.57 15.02
CA ILE A 3 -10.39 30.93 14.55
C ILE A 3 -9.86 31.16 13.13
N ILE A 4 -8.75 30.51 12.76
CA ILE A 4 -8.07 30.71 11.46
C ILE A 4 -8.78 29.88 10.37
N LYS A 5 -9.08 30.47 9.23
CA LYS A 5 -9.75 29.81 8.08
C LYS A 5 -9.07 28.50 7.65
N SER A 6 -7.73 28.46 7.66
CA SER A 6 -6.96 27.24 7.34
C SER A 6 -7.18 26.13 8.38
N ALA A 7 -7.30 26.45 9.66
CA ALA A 7 -7.59 25.50 10.72
C ALA A 7 -9.02 24.94 10.61
N ILE A 8 -9.99 25.78 10.28
CA ILE A 8 -11.37 25.35 10.01
C ILE A 8 -11.42 24.37 8.82
N LYS A 9 -10.71 24.67 7.75
CA LYS A 9 -10.60 23.76 6.58
C LYS A 9 -10.00 22.40 6.97
N ARG A 10 -8.90 22.41 7.74
CA ARG A 10 -8.27 21.17 8.24
C ARG A 10 -9.20 20.36 9.14
N ALA A 11 -9.91 21.01 10.05
CA ALA A 11 -10.88 20.36 10.92
C ALA A 11 -12.00 19.67 10.12
N LYS A 12 -12.61 20.37 9.15
CA LYS A 12 -13.62 19.79 8.26
C LYS A 12 -13.09 18.60 7.46
N GLN A 13 -11.86 18.68 6.96
CA GLN A 13 -11.22 17.57 6.26
C GLN A 13 -10.93 16.38 7.18
N ALA A 14 -10.53 16.64 8.43
CA ALA A 14 -10.27 15.58 9.42
C ALA A 14 -11.55 14.80 9.74
N VAL A 15 -12.68 15.49 9.94
CA VAL A 15 -13.99 14.86 10.15
C VAL A 15 -14.37 13.96 8.97
N LYS A 16 -14.31 14.48 7.75
CA LYS A 16 -14.60 13.69 6.53
C LYS A 16 -13.70 12.44 6.40
N ARG A 17 -12.39 12.57 6.73
CA ARG A 17 -11.48 11.42 6.71
C ARG A 17 -11.84 10.41 7.79
N ARG A 18 -12.16 10.88 9.00
CA ARG A 18 -12.59 10.03 10.11
C ARG A 18 -13.83 9.22 9.76
N GLU A 19 -14.85 9.83 9.18
CA GLU A 19 -16.08 9.16 8.75
C GLU A 19 -15.80 8.06 7.73
N LYS A 20 -15.03 8.37 6.69
CA LYS A 20 -14.59 7.36 5.69
C LYS A 20 -13.82 6.21 6.33
N ASN A 21 -12.93 6.51 7.26
CA ASN A 21 -12.12 5.51 7.94
C ASN A 21 -12.98 4.62 8.86
N ILE A 22 -13.99 5.18 9.51
CA ILE A 22 -14.96 4.43 10.32
C ILE A 22 -15.80 3.51 9.42
N GLY A 23 -16.25 3.98 8.25
CA GLY A 23 -16.97 3.16 7.26
C GLY A 23 -16.17 1.93 6.90
N ILE A 24 -14.94 2.11 6.38
CA ILE A 24 -14.08 0.97 5.98
C ILE A 24 -13.84 -0.01 7.15
N LYS A 25 -13.66 0.49 8.38
CA LYS A 25 -13.52 -0.40 9.54
C LYS A 25 -14.78 -1.19 9.85
N LYS A 26 -15.96 -0.60 9.65
CA LYS A 26 -17.25 -1.29 9.79
C LYS A 26 -17.40 -2.37 8.71
N ASP A 27 -17.08 -2.04 7.46
CA ASP A 27 -17.19 -2.95 6.31
C ASP A 27 -16.29 -4.18 6.51
N ILE A 28 -15.05 -4.00 6.96
CA ILE A 28 -14.16 -5.12 7.31
C ILE A 28 -14.78 -6.00 8.41
N LYS A 29 -15.31 -5.38 9.48
CA LYS A 29 -15.90 -6.14 10.59
C LYS A 29 -17.14 -6.90 10.13
N SER A 30 -18.00 -6.29 9.33
CA SER A 30 -19.21 -6.93 8.80
C SER A 30 -18.88 -8.08 7.85
N ALA A 31 -17.93 -7.90 6.94
CA ALA A 31 -17.50 -8.93 6.00
C ALA A 31 -16.85 -10.13 6.71
N VAL A 32 -15.98 -9.88 7.70
CA VAL A 32 -15.39 -10.96 8.51
C VAL A 32 -16.47 -11.70 9.33
N LYS A 33 -17.41 -10.96 9.93
CA LYS A 33 -18.51 -11.56 10.68
C LYS A 33 -19.44 -12.38 9.77
N ALA A 34 -19.74 -11.89 8.57
CA ALA A 34 -20.51 -12.62 7.57
C ALA A 34 -19.82 -13.91 7.13
N PHE A 35 -18.50 -13.88 6.97
CA PHE A 35 -17.72 -15.08 6.67
C PHE A 35 -17.78 -16.10 7.81
N HIS A 36 -17.67 -15.70 9.07
CA HIS A 36 -17.78 -16.63 10.20
C HIS A 36 -19.20 -17.19 10.38
N ALA A 37 -20.23 -16.44 10.02
CA ALA A 37 -21.62 -16.92 10.06
C ALA A 37 -21.91 -17.93 8.95
N ASN A 38 -21.45 -17.65 7.73
CA ASN A 38 -21.64 -18.47 6.54
C ASN A 38 -20.33 -18.59 5.77
N PRO A 39 -19.49 -19.59 6.05
CA PRO A 39 -18.20 -19.75 5.39
C PRO A 39 -18.39 -20.27 3.95
N THR A 40 -18.38 -19.35 3.00
CA THR A 40 -18.46 -19.63 1.57
C THR A 40 -17.28 -18.99 0.83
N ALA A 41 -17.02 -19.44 -0.40
CA ALA A 41 -15.97 -18.83 -1.23
C ALA A 41 -16.25 -17.35 -1.52
N THR A 42 -17.51 -16.97 -1.68
CA THR A 42 -17.95 -15.60 -1.94
C THR A 42 -17.74 -14.69 -0.73
N THR A 43 -18.12 -15.14 0.47
CA THR A 43 -17.91 -14.35 1.70
C THR A 43 -16.44 -14.21 2.06
N LEU A 44 -15.63 -15.24 1.77
CA LEU A 44 -14.18 -15.17 1.92
C LEU A 44 -13.58 -14.12 0.97
N ALA A 45 -13.97 -14.15 -0.31
CA ALA A 45 -13.50 -13.18 -1.30
C ALA A 45 -13.88 -11.74 -0.92
N ALA A 46 -15.12 -11.53 -0.45
CA ALA A 46 -15.57 -10.22 0.05
C ALA A 46 -14.72 -9.76 1.23
N ALA A 47 -14.47 -10.60 2.23
CA ALA A 47 -13.65 -10.24 3.39
C ALA A 47 -12.19 -9.93 3.01
N GLN A 48 -11.63 -10.66 2.04
CA GLN A 48 -10.29 -10.37 1.52
C GLN A 48 -10.22 -9.06 0.75
N SER A 49 -11.25 -8.73 -0.03
CA SER A 49 -11.37 -7.48 -0.78
C SER A 49 -11.41 -6.27 0.15
N GLU A 50 -12.22 -6.32 1.21
CA GLU A 50 -12.29 -5.24 2.19
C GLU A 50 -10.97 -5.03 2.93
N LEU A 51 -10.26 -6.10 3.25
CA LEU A 51 -8.92 -6.02 3.82
C LEU A 51 -7.91 -5.36 2.86
N ASP A 52 -7.97 -5.66 1.56
CA ASP A 52 -7.12 -5.01 0.56
C ASP A 52 -7.45 -3.54 0.37
N THR A 53 -8.74 -3.20 0.40
CA THR A 53 -9.20 -1.81 0.36
C THR A 53 -8.64 -1.02 1.55
N ALA A 54 -8.60 -1.61 2.74
CA ALA A 54 -8.01 -0.98 3.92
C ALA A 54 -6.49 -0.74 3.78
N VAL A 55 -5.75 -1.65 3.16
CA VAL A 55 -4.32 -1.43 2.83
C VAL A 55 -4.18 -0.31 1.82
N LYS A 56 -4.95 -0.33 0.74
CA LYS A 56 -4.93 0.70 -0.31
C LYS A 56 -5.21 2.11 0.25
N LYS A 57 -6.10 2.20 1.25
CA LYS A 57 -6.42 3.46 1.95
C LYS A 57 -5.44 3.80 3.09
N GLY A 58 -4.45 2.96 3.36
CA GLY A 58 -3.44 3.20 4.39
C GLY A 58 -3.95 3.04 5.83
N LEU A 59 -5.11 2.41 6.04
CA LEU A 59 -5.68 2.17 7.37
C LEU A 59 -5.03 1.01 8.10
N LEU A 60 -4.59 0.00 7.37
CA LEU A 60 -3.95 -1.20 7.90
C LEU A 60 -2.61 -1.42 7.22
N LYS A 61 -1.64 -1.90 7.99
CA LYS A 61 -0.33 -2.30 7.48
C LYS A 61 -0.46 -3.60 6.67
N LYS A 62 0.30 -3.73 5.58
CA LYS A 62 0.32 -4.92 4.71
C LYS A 62 0.51 -6.22 5.49
N ASN A 63 1.45 -6.24 6.43
CA ASN A 63 1.73 -7.43 7.24
C ASN A 63 0.56 -7.84 8.14
N THR A 64 -0.17 -6.86 8.71
CA THR A 64 -1.36 -7.13 9.51
C THR A 64 -2.47 -7.75 8.65
N VAL A 65 -2.65 -7.25 7.43
CA VAL A 65 -3.64 -7.80 6.50
C VAL A 65 -3.24 -9.20 6.04
N ALA A 66 -1.96 -9.44 5.74
CA ALA A 66 -1.47 -10.77 5.40
C ALA A 66 -1.77 -11.81 6.49
N ARG A 67 -1.54 -11.45 7.78
CA ARG A 67 -1.89 -12.33 8.91
C ARG A 67 -3.39 -12.59 9.00
N ARG A 68 -4.23 -11.58 8.82
CA ARG A 68 -5.69 -11.73 8.85
C ARG A 68 -6.20 -12.58 7.69
N LYS A 69 -5.67 -12.38 6.48
CA LYS A 69 -6.00 -13.21 5.32
C LYS A 69 -5.61 -14.67 5.51
N SER A 70 -4.42 -14.94 6.06
CA SER A 70 -4.03 -16.33 6.35
C SER A 70 -4.91 -16.97 7.41
N ALA A 71 -5.34 -16.24 8.45
CA ALA A 71 -6.29 -16.75 9.43
C ALA A 71 -7.66 -17.08 8.79
N LEU A 72 -8.20 -16.18 7.94
CA LEU A 72 -9.43 -16.43 7.20
C LEU A 72 -9.31 -17.64 6.25
N SER A 73 -8.17 -17.80 5.59
CA SER A 73 -7.92 -18.95 4.70
C SER A 73 -7.81 -20.27 5.46
N LYS A 74 -7.26 -20.25 6.69
CA LYS A 74 -7.23 -21.43 7.57
C LYS A 74 -8.65 -21.80 8.01
N ALA A 75 -9.42 -20.82 8.50
CA ALA A 75 -10.82 -21.03 8.88
C ALA A 75 -11.68 -21.53 7.70
N ALA A 76 -11.45 -21.05 6.48
CA ALA A 76 -12.12 -21.55 5.29
C ALA A 76 -11.79 -23.01 5.00
N LYS A 77 -10.53 -23.43 5.19
CA LYS A 77 -10.12 -24.84 5.03
C LYS A 77 -10.75 -25.73 6.09
N GLU A 78 -10.81 -25.28 7.33
CA GLU A 78 -11.45 -26.00 8.44
C GLU A 78 -12.96 -26.15 8.22
N ALA A 79 -13.61 -25.12 7.65
CA ALA A 79 -15.02 -25.16 7.27
C ALA A 79 -15.30 -25.95 5.98
N GLY A 80 -14.28 -26.54 5.34
CA GLY A 80 -14.44 -27.35 4.12
C GLY A 80 -14.83 -26.56 2.88
N VAL A 81 -14.64 -25.24 2.88
CA VAL A 81 -14.91 -24.38 1.71
C VAL A 81 -13.94 -24.73 0.61
N LYS A 82 -14.45 -25.36 -0.47
CA LYS A 82 -13.66 -25.54 -1.70
C LYS A 82 -13.35 -24.17 -2.29
N LEU A 83 -12.14 -23.71 -2.06
CA LEU A 83 -11.58 -22.59 -2.80
C LEU A 83 -11.33 -23.09 -4.21
N GLU A 84 -12.23 -22.79 -5.14
CA GLU A 84 -11.85 -22.85 -6.55
C GLU A 84 -10.66 -21.91 -6.72
N ALA A 85 -9.49 -22.51 -6.97
CA ALA A 85 -8.32 -21.76 -7.32
C ALA A 85 -8.70 -20.93 -8.55
N ALA A 86 -8.90 -19.62 -8.36
CA ALA A 86 -9.03 -18.71 -9.48
C ALA A 86 -7.83 -18.99 -10.39
N LYS A 87 -8.10 -19.63 -11.53
CA LYS A 87 -7.11 -19.78 -12.61
C LYS A 87 -6.57 -18.40 -12.86
N LYS A 88 -5.35 -18.11 -12.37
CA LYS A 88 -4.58 -17.00 -12.88
C LYS A 88 -4.62 -17.14 -14.40
N PRO A 89 -5.10 -16.14 -15.15
CA PRO A 89 -4.83 -16.13 -16.57
C PRO A 89 -3.30 -16.18 -16.68
N ALA A 90 -2.80 -17.26 -17.28
CA ALA A 90 -1.38 -17.41 -17.55
C ALA A 90 -0.98 -16.23 -18.44
N ALA A 91 -0.38 -15.22 -17.85
CA ALA A 91 0.33 -14.20 -18.61
C ALA A 91 1.43 -14.93 -19.36
N LYS A 92 1.18 -15.20 -20.66
CA LYS A 92 2.19 -15.63 -21.61
C LYS A 92 3.33 -14.63 -21.51
N LYS A 93 4.44 -15.03 -20.87
CA LYS A 93 5.72 -14.36 -21.04
C LYS A 93 6.05 -14.38 -22.53
N PRO A 94 6.27 -13.24 -23.18
CA PRO A 94 6.90 -13.27 -24.48
C PRO A 94 8.31 -13.81 -24.29
N ALA A 95 8.63 -14.87 -25.02
CA ALA A 95 9.96 -15.44 -25.07
C ALA A 95 10.93 -14.36 -25.54
N ALA A 96 11.81 -13.92 -24.66
CA ALA A 96 12.92 -13.08 -25.04
C ALA A 96 13.90 -13.93 -25.87
N LYS A 97 13.93 -13.65 -27.17
CA LYS A 97 14.97 -14.09 -28.10
C LYS A 97 16.31 -13.62 -27.56
N LYS A 98 17.16 -14.59 -27.21
CA LYS A 98 18.60 -14.38 -27.01
C LYS A 98 19.22 -13.93 -28.33
N THR A 99 19.86 -12.79 -28.36
CA THR A 99 20.91 -12.47 -29.31
C THR A 99 22.22 -12.20 -28.55
N PRO A 100 23.35 -12.71 -29.04
CA PRO A 100 24.60 -12.75 -28.29
C PRO A 100 25.40 -11.45 -28.39
N ALA A 101 26.21 -11.28 -27.39
CA ALA A 101 27.34 -10.41 -27.17
C ALA A 101 27.93 -9.62 -28.35
N THR A 102 28.19 -8.36 -28.11
CA THR A 102 29.46 -7.74 -28.44
C THR A 102 29.78 -6.61 -27.46
N LYS A 103 30.83 -6.81 -26.65
CA LYS A 103 31.59 -5.73 -26.02
C LYS A 103 32.45 -5.08 -27.09
N PRO A 104 32.73 -3.78 -27.02
CA PRO A 104 34.05 -3.42 -26.55
C PRO A 104 34.05 -2.23 -25.54
N ALA A 105 35.09 -2.26 -24.75
CA ALA A 105 35.52 -1.31 -23.77
C ALA A 105 35.97 0.03 -24.36
N ALA A 106 35.77 1.11 -23.63
CA ALA A 106 36.79 2.16 -23.41
C ALA A 106 36.21 3.26 -22.49
N LYS A 107 36.80 3.34 -21.31
CA LYS A 107 37.54 4.50 -20.73
C LYS A 107 36.86 5.88 -20.76
N LYS A 108 36.49 6.44 -19.60
CA LYS A 108 37.29 7.45 -18.84
C LYS A 108 36.41 8.06 -17.72
N ALA A 109 36.92 8.02 -16.52
CA ALA A 109 36.60 8.89 -15.38
C ALA A 109 37.33 10.23 -15.53
N PRO A 110 37.32 11.16 -14.55
CA PRO A 110 36.25 11.74 -13.73
C PRO A 110 36.26 13.28 -13.85
N ALA A 111 35.22 13.96 -13.52
CA ALA A 111 35.26 15.42 -13.36
C ALA A 111 34.63 15.82 -12.02
N LYS A 112 35.49 16.19 -11.16
CA LYS A 112 35.61 17.25 -10.14
C LYS A 112 34.37 18.10 -9.88
N LYS A 113 33.95 18.10 -8.59
CA LYS A 113 33.20 19.15 -7.90
C LYS A 113 33.98 20.46 -7.93
N PRO A 114 33.32 21.61 -8.05
CA PRO A 114 33.83 22.84 -7.45
C PRO A 114 33.11 23.14 -6.15
N ALA A 115 33.90 23.35 -5.12
CA ALA A 115 33.50 23.91 -3.85
C ALA A 115 33.12 25.39 -4.01
N ALA A 116 31.93 25.77 -3.54
CA ALA A 116 31.59 27.18 -3.41
C ALA A 116 31.96 27.68 -2.02
N LYS A 117 32.83 28.68 -2.01
CA LYS A 117 33.31 29.44 -0.86
C LYS A 117 32.19 30.28 -0.23
N LYS A 118 32.09 30.22 1.11
CA LYS A 118 31.47 31.25 1.96
C LYS A 118 32.25 32.55 1.87
N PRO A 119 31.62 33.69 1.85
CA PRO A 119 32.27 34.93 2.27
C PRO A 119 31.99 35.21 3.75
N ALA A 120 33.05 35.53 4.42
CA ALA A 120 33.10 35.91 5.83
C ALA A 120 32.49 37.29 6.08
N ALA A 121 31.89 37.40 7.27
CA ALA A 121 31.43 38.64 7.86
C ALA A 121 32.59 39.61 8.11
N LYS A 122 32.42 40.86 7.73
CA LYS A 122 33.24 41.97 8.22
C LYS A 122 32.42 42.78 9.22
N LYS A 123 32.90 42.78 10.47
CA LYS A 123 32.63 43.80 11.46
C LYS A 123 33.20 45.13 10.97
N ALA A 124 32.50 46.18 11.17
CA ALA A 124 33.07 47.51 11.31
C ALA A 124 32.25 48.27 12.35
N ASP A 125 32.99 48.66 13.37
CA ASP A 125 32.79 49.69 14.36
C ASP A 125 32.35 51.03 13.76
N LYS A 126 31.38 51.67 14.37
CA LYS A 126 31.49 52.96 15.04
C LYS A 126 30.13 53.36 15.60
#